data_b06560871b9ba51c1af51428ba1ffa63
#
_entry.id   b06560871b9ba51c1af51428ba1ffa63
#
_cell.length_a   1.000
_cell.length_b   1.000
_cell.length_c   1.000
_cell.angle_alpha   90.00
_cell.angle_beta   90.00
_cell.angle_gamma   90.00
#
_symmetry.space_group_name_H-M   'P 1'
#
loop_
_entity.id
_entity.type
_entity.pdbx_description
1 polymer ?
#
loop_
_entity_poly.entity_id
_entity_poly.type
_entity_poly.pdbx_seq_one_letter_code
_entity_poly.pdbx_strand_id
1 'polypeptide(L)'
;MPIEMPAISLAAVPSRRHRIIEFAKEAEERGFAGIYMPSLGDNMALATALAMATDKIEFGTSICPIYFRAPLDLAQHAAFIHELSNGRFKFGIGVAHAPSHSRYGVTVGKPLSDIRDFVSTVRNAKMIGELPPIVLATLRKKMIALSTEIAEGMVFAN
;
A
#
# COMPACT_ATOMS: atom_id res chain seq x y z
N MET A 1 2.95 6.65 -30.62
CA MET A 1 2.95 5.78 -29.44
C MET A 1 1.60 5.95 -28.76
N PRO A 2 0.90 4.89 -28.34
CA PRO A 2 -0.31 5.05 -27.56
C PRO A 2 0.04 5.82 -26.29
N ILE A 3 -0.82 6.78 -25.92
CA ILE A 3 -0.67 7.52 -24.66
C ILE A 3 -1.00 6.54 -23.55
N GLU A 4 -0.03 6.21 -22.70
CA GLU A 4 -0.25 5.39 -21.53
C GLU A 4 -1.08 6.19 -20.52
N MET A 5 -2.22 5.63 -20.10
CA MET A 5 -3.08 6.30 -19.11
C MET A 5 -2.37 6.35 -17.76
N PRO A 6 -2.45 7.46 -17.02
CA PRO A 6 -1.80 7.57 -15.72
C PRO A 6 -2.44 6.62 -14.70
N ALA A 7 -1.77 6.39 -13.58
CA ALA A 7 -2.39 5.82 -12.41
C ALA A 7 -3.26 6.85 -11.69
N ILE A 8 -4.30 6.38 -10.98
CA ILE A 8 -5.22 7.23 -10.21
C ILE A 8 -5.16 6.91 -8.71
N SER A 9 -5.64 7.83 -7.88
CA SER A 9 -5.75 7.63 -6.45
C SER A 9 -7.21 7.47 -6.04
N LEU A 10 -7.52 6.39 -5.31
CA LEU A 10 -8.85 6.13 -4.75
C LEU A 10 -8.76 5.91 -3.24
N ALA A 11 -9.66 6.53 -2.47
CA ALA A 11 -9.70 6.42 -1.02
C ALA A 11 -10.97 5.73 -0.53
N ALA A 12 -10.86 4.92 0.55
CA ALA A 12 -11.97 4.18 1.15
C ALA A 12 -12.91 5.08 1.98
N VAL A 13 -13.43 6.16 1.37
CA VAL A 13 -14.26 7.16 2.05
C VAL A 13 -15.58 6.56 2.54
N PRO A 14 -15.94 6.76 3.82
CA PRO A 14 -17.26 6.33 4.33
C PRO A 14 -18.42 6.82 3.46
N SER A 15 -19.45 6.01 3.36
CA SER A 15 -20.65 6.23 2.54
C SER A 15 -20.47 6.21 1.02
N ARG A 16 -19.22 6.09 0.53
CA ARG A 16 -18.90 6.05 -0.92
C ARG A 16 -18.18 4.76 -1.35
N ARG A 17 -18.02 3.77 -0.48
CA ARG A 17 -17.19 2.59 -0.73
C ARG A 17 -17.65 1.77 -1.94
N HIS A 18 -18.95 1.55 -2.12
CA HIS A 18 -19.48 0.89 -3.31
C HIS A 18 -19.13 1.64 -4.59
N ARG A 19 -19.32 2.97 -4.59
CA ARG A 19 -19.00 3.80 -5.76
C ARG A 19 -17.50 3.82 -6.07
N ILE A 20 -16.64 3.72 -5.07
CA ILE A 20 -15.17 3.61 -5.26
C ILE A 20 -14.83 2.31 -5.99
N ILE A 21 -15.48 1.20 -5.64
CA ILE A 21 -15.27 -0.09 -6.33
C ILE A 21 -15.73 -0.01 -7.78
N GLU A 22 -16.89 0.62 -8.05
CA GLU A 22 -17.34 0.84 -9.42
C GLU A 22 -16.39 1.72 -10.24
N PHE A 23 -15.83 2.77 -9.62
CA PHE A 23 -14.79 3.58 -10.27
C PHE A 23 -13.51 2.79 -10.57
N ALA A 24 -13.15 1.84 -9.71
CA ALA A 24 -11.99 0.99 -9.95
C ALA A 24 -12.20 0.08 -11.18
N LYS A 25 -13.37 -0.49 -11.35
CA LYS A 25 -13.75 -1.25 -12.55
C LYS A 25 -13.71 -0.37 -13.82
N GLU A 26 -14.29 0.82 -13.73
CA GLU A 26 -14.28 1.78 -14.83
C GLU A 26 -12.86 2.21 -15.21
N ALA A 27 -11.98 2.41 -14.22
CA ALA A 27 -10.57 2.73 -14.44
C ALA A 27 -9.84 1.59 -15.18
N GLU A 28 -10.12 0.34 -14.80
CA GLU A 28 -9.59 -0.83 -15.52
C GLU A 28 -10.08 -0.90 -16.95
N GLU A 29 -11.39 -0.74 -17.18
CA GLU A 29 -11.99 -0.74 -18.52
C GLU A 29 -11.43 0.36 -19.42
N ARG A 30 -11.11 1.52 -18.85
CA ARG A 30 -10.52 2.65 -19.56
C ARG A 30 -9.00 2.53 -19.75
N GLY A 31 -8.35 1.50 -19.20
CA GLY A 31 -6.93 1.25 -19.37
C GLY A 31 -6.01 2.17 -18.55
N PHE A 32 -6.45 2.62 -17.37
CA PHE A 32 -5.56 3.31 -16.44
C PHE A 32 -4.43 2.38 -15.98
N ALA A 33 -3.22 2.94 -15.79
CA ALA A 33 -2.02 2.18 -15.44
C ALA A 33 -2.09 1.53 -14.05
N GLY A 34 -2.84 2.11 -13.12
CA GLY A 34 -2.96 1.56 -11.77
C GLY A 34 -3.85 2.38 -10.84
N ILE A 35 -4.11 1.82 -9.66
CA ILE A 35 -4.89 2.47 -8.59
C ILE A 35 -4.06 2.47 -7.32
N TYR A 36 -3.75 3.65 -6.78
CA TYR A 36 -2.99 3.76 -5.54
C TYR A 36 -3.82 4.41 -4.43
N MET A 37 -3.86 3.73 -3.28
CA MET A 37 -4.78 4.05 -2.20
C MET A 37 -4.05 4.74 -1.04
N PRO A 38 -4.39 6.01 -0.73
CA PRO A 38 -3.80 6.71 0.41
C PRO A 38 -4.26 6.10 1.74
N SER A 39 -3.61 6.48 2.84
CA SER A 39 -3.94 6.04 4.20
C SER A 39 -5.24 6.66 4.76
N LEU A 40 -6.21 6.94 3.90
CA LEU A 40 -7.53 7.46 4.25
C LEU A 40 -8.58 6.34 4.28
N GLY A 41 -9.17 6.11 5.43
CA GLY A 41 -10.00 4.95 5.67
C GLY A 41 -9.14 3.68 5.81
N ASP A 42 -9.70 2.52 5.57
CA ASP A 42 -8.97 1.25 5.55
C ASP A 42 -8.57 0.90 4.11
N ASN A 43 -7.36 1.28 3.73
CA ASN A 43 -6.84 1.01 2.38
C ASN A 43 -6.50 -0.46 2.14
N MET A 44 -6.22 -1.25 3.19
CA MET A 44 -6.03 -2.69 3.06
C MET A 44 -7.35 -3.41 2.78
N ALA A 45 -8.44 -3.00 3.45
CA ALA A 45 -9.77 -3.50 3.13
C ALA A 45 -10.22 -3.12 1.71
N LEU A 46 -9.92 -1.88 1.28
CA LEU A 46 -10.17 -1.48 -0.11
C LEU A 46 -9.34 -2.31 -1.09
N ALA A 47 -8.06 -2.57 -0.79
CA ALA A 47 -7.20 -3.42 -1.62
C ALA A 47 -7.77 -4.84 -1.77
N THR A 48 -8.30 -5.42 -0.70
CA THR A 48 -8.99 -6.72 -0.76
C THR A 48 -10.20 -6.66 -1.71
N ALA A 49 -11.00 -5.60 -1.60
CA ALA A 49 -12.16 -5.43 -2.48
C ALA A 49 -11.76 -5.25 -3.96
N LEU A 50 -10.68 -4.51 -4.24
CA LEU A 50 -10.14 -4.34 -5.59
C LEU A 50 -9.59 -5.65 -6.16
N ALA A 51 -8.91 -6.46 -5.34
CA ALA A 51 -8.42 -7.77 -5.75
C ALA A 51 -9.53 -8.67 -6.32
N MET A 52 -10.74 -8.56 -5.73
CA MET A 52 -11.91 -9.33 -6.15
C MET A 52 -12.73 -8.67 -7.26
N ALA A 53 -12.67 -7.35 -7.37
CA ALA A 53 -13.53 -6.59 -8.26
C ALA A 53 -12.90 -6.26 -9.62
N THR A 54 -11.59 -6.46 -9.76
CA THR A 54 -10.80 -6.15 -10.96
C THR A 54 -9.96 -7.34 -11.38
N ASP A 55 -9.59 -7.42 -12.66
CA ASP A 55 -8.90 -8.58 -13.23
C ASP A 55 -7.47 -8.29 -13.69
N LYS A 56 -7.16 -7.06 -14.12
CA LYS A 56 -5.91 -6.71 -14.81
C LYS A 56 -5.15 -5.54 -14.19
N ILE A 57 -5.87 -4.51 -13.69
CA ILE A 57 -5.25 -3.27 -13.22
C ILE A 57 -4.36 -3.54 -12.02
N GLU A 58 -3.16 -2.95 -12.06
CA GLU A 58 -2.26 -2.94 -10.91
C GLU A 58 -2.81 -2.01 -9.83
N PHE A 59 -2.64 -2.37 -8.57
CA PHE A 59 -3.05 -1.50 -7.48
C PHE A 59 -2.12 -1.66 -6.27
N GLY A 60 -2.12 -0.65 -5.39
CA GLY A 60 -1.28 -0.68 -4.21
C GLY A 60 -1.67 0.35 -3.17
N THR A 61 -1.12 0.21 -1.98
CA THR A 61 -1.24 1.23 -0.95
C THR A 61 -0.20 2.34 -1.16
N SER A 62 -0.61 3.59 -0.99
CA SER A 62 0.27 4.77 -1.09
C SER A 62 -0.05 5.78 0.03
N ILE A 63 0.13 5.41 1.25
CA ILE A 63 0.81 4.22 1.80
C ILE A 63 -0.03 3.55 2.90
N CYS A 64 0.32 2.34 3.28
CA CYS A 64 -0.15 1.72 4.52
C CYS A 64 0.80 2.11 5.67
N PRO A 65 0.32 2.78 6.73
CA PRO A 65 1.16 3.17 7.86
C PRO A 65 1.61 1.98 8.70
N ILE A 66 2.92 1.87 8.94
CA ILE A 66 3.50 0.75 9.70
C ILE A 66 3.14 0.74 11.19
N TYR A 67 2.73 1.87 11.74
CA TYR A 67 2.45 2.01 13.17
C TYR A 67 1.02 1.68 13.58
N PHE A 68 0.09 1.52 12.62
CA PHE A 68 -1.33 1.42 12.95
C PHE A 68 -1.80 -0.03 13.19
N ARG A 69 -0.98 -1.01 12.82
CA ARG A 69 -1.29 -2.44 12.97
C ARG A 69 0.00 -3.23 13.24
N ALA A 70 -0.13 -4.41 13.83
CA ALA A 70 1.00 -5.29 14.06
C ALA A 70 1.66 -5.71 12.73
N PRO A 71 3.01 -5.78 12.64
CA PRO A 71 3.70 -6.15 11.41
C PRO A 71 3.26 -7.49 10.81
N LEU A 72 3.09 -8.52 11.63
CA LEU A 72 2.66 -9.85 11.18
C LEU A 72 1.21 -9.85 10.67
N ASP A 73 0.32 -9.09 11.29
CA ASP A 73 -1.06 -8.92 10.82
C ASP A 73 -1.08 -8.25 9.43
N LEU A 74 -0.29 -7.21 9.25
CA LEU A 74 -0.14 -6.56 7.94
C LEU A 74 0.49 -7.49 6.90
N ALA A 75 1.50 -8.29 7.28
CA ALA A 75 2.13 -9.25 6.38
C ALA A 75 1.15 -10.31 5.88
N GLN A 76 0.35 -10.90 6.79
CA GLN A 76 -0.70 -11.87 6.42
C GLN A 76 -1.73 -11.25 5.48
N HIS A 77 -2.18 -10.03 5.79
CA HIS A 77 -3.16 -9.35 4.95
C HIS A 77 -2.58 -8.99 3.57
N ALA A 78 -1.34 -8.52 3.51
CA ALA A 78 -0.68 -8.20 2.25
C ALA A 78 -0.47 -9.45 1.37
N ALA A 79 -0.02 -10.56 1.94
CA ALA A 79 0.13 -11.83 1.24
C ALA A 79 -1.21 -12.36 0.73
N PHE A 80 -2.28 -12.29 1.54
CA PHE A 80 -3.62 -12.66 1.13
C PHE A 80 -4.10 -11.85 -0.09
N ILE A 81 -3.92 -10.53 -0.08
CA ILE A 81 -4.30 -9.65 -1.21
C ILE A 81 -3.46 -9.98 -2.44
N HIS A 82 -2.18 -10.27 -2.26
CA HIS A 82 -1.27 -10.60 -3.35
C HIS A 82 -1.70 -11.87 -4.08
N GLU A 83 -1.96 -12.93 -3.34
CA GLU A 83 -2.49 -14.19 -3.87
C GLU A 83 -3.85 -13.98 -4.55
N LEU A 84 -4.79 -13.35 -3.87
CA LEU A 84 -6.15 -13.13 -4.37
C LEU A 84 -6.17 -12.28 -5.65
N SER A 85 -5.23 -11.38 -5.81
CA SER A 85 -5.09 -10.51 -6.99
C SER A 85 -4.24 -11.11 -8.10
N ASN A 86 -3.74 -12.33 -7.98
CA ASN A 86 -2.77 -12.93 -8.90
C ASN A 86 -1.53 -12.03 -9.13
N GLY A 87 -0.97 -11.50 -8.06
CA GLY A 87 0.29 -10.74 -8.08
C GLY A 87 0.16 -9.25 -8.45
N ARG A 88 -1.04 -8.71 -8.63
CA ARG A 88 -1.25 -7.30 -9.04
C ARG A 88 -1.05 -6.28 -7.92
N PHE A 89 -1.03 -6.72 -6.67
CA PHE A 89 -0.92 -5.84 -5.51
C PHE A 89 0.52 -5.41 -5.23
N LYS A 90 0.72 -4.12 -4.96
CA LYS A 90 1.96 -3.52 -4.45
C LYS A 90 1.75 -3.03 -3.02
N PHE A 91 2.60 -3.50 -2.10
CA PHE A 91 2.50 -3.13 -0.70
C PHE A 91 3.31 -1.87 -0.41
N GLY A 92 2.67 -0.72 -0.63
CA GLY A 92 3.25 0.58 -0.29
C GLY A 92 3.17 0.85 1.21
N ILE A 93 4.29 1.07 1.88
CA ILE A 93 4.39 1.31 3.31
C ILE A 93 5.08 2.63 3.63
N GLY A 94 4.82 3.17 4.83
CA GLY A 94 5.44 4.39 5.29
C GLY A 94 5.11 4.73 6.74
N VAL A 95 5.65 5.83 7.22
CA VAL A 95 5.50 6.25 8.63
C VAL A 95 4.28 7.12 8.91
N ALA A 96 3.57 7.57 7.87
CA ALA A 96 2.49 8.55 7.96
C ALA A 96 2.93 9.91 8.57
N HIS A 97 1.99 10.70 9.06
CA HIS A 97 2.21 12.07 9.52
C HIS A 97 1.71 12.26 10.95
N ALA A 98 2.25 13.26 11.66
CA ALA A 98 1.94 13.55 13.06
C ALA A 98 0.43 13.67 13.38
N PRO A 99 -0.43 14.31 12.57
CA PRO A 99 -1.87 14.34 12.83
C PRO A 99 -2.50 12.93 12.83
N SER A 100 -2.05 12.04 11.95
CA SER A 100 -2.52 10.66 11.92
C SER A 100 -2.04 9.87 13.15
N HIS A 101 -0.78 10.06 13.56
CA HIS A 101 -0.26 9.41 14.76
C HIS A 101 -1.09 9.78 16.00
N SER A 102 -1.37 11.08 16.19
CA SER A 102 -2.22 11.57 17.29
C SER A 102 -3.63 10.97 17.24
N ARG A 103 -4.23 10.94 16.05
CA ARG A 103 -5.58 10.39 15.86
C ARG A 103 -5.68 8.90 16.21
N TYR A 104 -4.65 8.12 15.90
CA TYR A 104 -4.61 6.68 16.18
C TYR A 104 -3.98 6.34 17.52
N GLY A 105 -3.51 7.34 18.29
CA GLY A 105 -2.90 7.13 19.60
C GLY A 105 -1.61 6.32 19.54
N VAL A 106 -0.85 6.41 18.44
CA VAL A 106 0.38 5.63 18.26
C VAL A 106 1.61 6.44 18.60
N THR A 107 2.61 5.77 19.19
CA THR A 107 3.92 6.34 19.45
C THR A 107 4.86 6.02 18.30
N VAL A 108 5.52 7.04 17.78
CA VAL A 108 6.50 6.93 16.69
C VAL A 108 7.90 6.88 17.30
N GLY A 109 8.68 5.90 16.91
CA GLY A 109 10.07 5.76 17.32
C GLY A 109 11.03 6.49 16.37
N LYS A 110 12.00 5.77 15.84
CA LYS A 110 13.00 6.27 14.89
C LYS A 110 12.62 5.80 13.47
N PRO A 111 12.01 6.63 12.63
CA PRO A 111 11.41 6.21 11.37
C PRO A 111 12.27 5.30 10.47
N LEU A 112 13.56 5.58 10.35
CA LEU A 112 14.47 4.77 9.53
C LEU A 112 14.71 3.37 10.12
N SER A 113 14.91 3.28 11.44
CA SER A 113 15.05 1.99 12.13
C SER A 113 13.74 1.23 12.11
N ASP A 114 12.64 1.91 12.44
CA ASP A 114 11.31 1.29 12.53
C ASP A 114 10.85 0.69 11.19
N ILE A 115 11.12 1.38 10.09
CA ILE A 115 10.86 0.84 8.72
C ILE A 115 11.75 -0.36 8.43
N ARG A 116 13.04 -0.31 8.78
CA ARG A 116 13.96 -1.44 8.57
C ARG A 116 13.51 -2.67 9.35
N ASP A 117 13.18 -2.47 10.62
CA ASP A 117 12.72 -3.54 11.51
C ASP A 117 11.36 -4.11 11.05
N PHE A 118 10.45 -3.25 10.60
CA PHE A 118 9.18 -3.66 10.02
C PHE A 118 9.40 -4.54 8.78
N VAL A 119 10.18 -4.08 7.80
CA VAL A 119 10.45 -4.84 6.57
C VAL A 119 11.14 -6.17 6.88
N SER A 120 12.12 -6.16 7.80
CA SER A 120 12.76 -7.39 8.27
C SER A 120 11.76 -8.37 8.89
N THR A 121 10.87 -7.87 9.74
CA THR A 121 9.84 -8.69 10.40
C THR A 121 8.90 -9.32 9.39
N VAL A 122 8.35 -8.53 8.45
CA VAL A 122 7.40 -9.06 7.48
C VAL A 122 8.05 -10.04 6.51
N ARG A 123 9.29 -9.80 6.08
CA ARG A 123 10.03 -10.72 5.19
C ARG A 123 10.41 -12.04 5.84
N ASN A 124 10.60 -12.04 7.15
CA ASN A 124 10.90 -13.25 7.94
C ASN A 124 9.64 -13.96 8.44
N ALA A 125 8.45 -13.42 8.19
CA ALA A 125 7.20 -14.05 8.58
C ALA A 125 7.02 -15.40 7.88
N LYS A 126 6.66 -16.41 8.64
CA LYS A 126 6.46 -17.77 8.12
C LYS A 126 4.97 -18.08 7.98
N MET A 127 4.65 -18.99 7.06
CA MET A 127 3.28 -19.52 6.87
C MET A 127 2.25 -18.44 6.48
N ILE A 128 2.69 -17.38 5.80
CA ILE A 128 1.80 -16.29 5.35
C ILE A 128 1.55 -16.29 3.84
N GLY A 129 2.25 -17.11 3.08
CA GLY A 129 2.25 -17.08 1.61
C GLY A 129 3.32 -16.15 1.03
N GLU A 130 3.20 -15.83 -0.23
CA GLU A 130 4.12 -14.92 -0.93
C GLU A 130 3.80 -13.45 -0.60
N LEU A 131 4.82 -12.69 -0.25
CA LEU A 131 4.67 -11.25 -0.03
C LEU A 131 4.67 -10.49 -1.36
N PRO A 132 3.81 -9.47 -1.50
CA PRO A 132 3.88 -8.56 -2.62
C PRO A 132 5.19 -7.74 -2.60
N PRO A 133 5.58 -7.15 -3.74
CA PRO A 133 6.65 -6.16 -3.77
C PRO A 133 6.37 -5.03 -2.79
N ILE A 134 7.38 -4.71 -1.96
CA ILE A 134 7.31 -3.63 -0.98
C ILE A 134 7.75 -2.33 -1.65
N VAL A 135 6.91 -1.30 -1.56
CA VAL A 135 7.19 0.05 -2.06
C VAL A 135 7.27 1.01 -0.87
N LEU A 136 8.36 1.74 -0.75
CA LEU A 136 8.59 2.60 0.41
C LEU A 136 8.28 4.07 0.12
N ALA A 137 7.47 4.70 0.98
CA ALA A 137 7.27 6.15 0.91
C ALA A 137 8.57 6.89 1.27
N THR A 138 9.03 7.72 0.35
CA THR A 138 10.30 8.44 0.47
C THR A 138 10.09 9.93 0.27
N LEU A 139 10.74 10.75 1.09
CA LEU A 139 10.74 12.21 0.96
C LEU A 139 12.15 12.79 1.10
N ARG A 140 12.99 12.20 1.95
CA ARG A 140 14.31 12.71 2.28
C ARG A 140 15.41 11.72 1.87
N LYS A 141 16.60 12.24 1.58
CA LYS A 141 17.77 11.46 1.10
C LYS A 141 18.03 10.16 1.88
N LYS A 142 17.95 10.19 3.22
CA LYS A 142 18.17 9.00 4.05
C LYS A 142 17.11 7.91 3.83
N MET A 143 15.85 8.30 3.61
CA MET A 143 14.78 7.35 3.35
C MET A 143 14.88 6.80 1.92
N ILE A 144 15.31 7.63 0.95
CA ILE A 144 15.62 7.17 -0.41
C ILE A 144 16.73 6.12 -0.38
N ALA A 145 17.84 6.40 0.31
CA ALA A 145 18.94 5.44 0.47
C ALA A 145 18.47 4.15 1.14
N LEU A 146 17.66 4.23 2.19
CA LEU A 146 17.08 3.05 2.83
C LEU A 146 16.21 2.24 1.87
N SER A 147 15.38 2.91 1.07
CA SER A 147 14.50 2.25 0.09
C SER A 147 15.28 1.41 -0.92
N THR A 148 16.43 1.91 -1.41
CA THR A 148 17.28 1.16 -2.35
C THR A 148 17.92 -0.10 -1.73
N GLU A 149 17.97 -0.18 -0.40
CA GLU A 149 18.53 -1.34 0.31
C GLU A 149 17.47 -2.41 0.60
N ILE A 150 16.24 -1.98 0.93
CA ILE A 150 15.25 -2.87 1.56
C ILE A 150 13.90 -2.95 0.85
N ALA A 151 13.69 -2.30 -0.29
CA ALA A 151 12.41 -2.29 -0.98
C ALA A 151 12.57 -2.51 -2.48
N GLU A 152 11.52 -2.99 -3.13
CA GLU A 152 11.47 -3.20 -4.59
C GLU A 152 11.13 -1.92 -5.36
N GLY A 153 10.64 -0.89 -4.64
CA GLY A 153 10.28 0.39 -5.25
C GLY A 153 10.14 1.52 -4.24
N MET A 154 9.91 2.70 -4.75
CA MET A 154 9.68 3.88 -3.91
C MET A 154 8.56 4.76 -4.48
N VAL A 155 7.84 5.42 -3.59
CA VAL A 155 6.84 6.43 -3.93
C VAL A 155 7.20 7.74 -3.25
N PHE A 156 7.18 8.82 -4.02
CA PHE A 156 7.44 10.15 -3.50
C PHE A 156 6.11 10.76 -3.04
N ALA A 157 6.01 11.02 -1.73
CA ALA A 157 4.87 11.68 -1.13
C ALA A 157 5.20 13.16 -0.91
N ASN A 158 4.58 14.04 -1.69
CA ASN A 158 4.64 15.50 -1.52
C ASN A 158 3.51 15.99 -0.63
#